data_85f6deb2c45c16e33069d5d667a57302
#
_entry.id   85f6deb2c45c16e33069d5d667a57302
#
_cell.length_a   1.000
_cell.length_b   1.000
_cell.length_c   1.000
_cell.angle_alpha   90.00
_cell.angle_beta   90.00
_cell.angle_gamma   90.00
#
_symmetry.space_group_name_H-M   'P 1'
#
loop_
_entity.id
_entity.type
_entity.pdbx_description
1 polymer ?
#
loop_
_entity_poly.entity_id
_entity_poly.type
_entity_poly.pdbx_seq_one_letter_code
_entity_poly.pdbx_strand_id
1 'polypeptide(L)'
;SRAFDKAELKSLVNKVMNHCVSPKKVKSIEPFISNELFNYHEPAHRSPDMDVLWQTAQAIQTQNVLQITYLRKDNSEVVRKIEPVGLLFSEYYFYIMAFIADKAKRQTFERPNDTYPTVYRLDRIKAIDVLEEKFAIPYKDRFQEGEYKSRNVFMYGGVPQTVEFVYSGPSIESVLDKLPT
;
A
#
# COMPACT_ATOMS: atom_id res chain seq x y z
N SER A 1 10.44 8.46 -4.02
CA SER A 1 9.71 7.21 -3.79
C SER A 1 10.12 6.18 -4.83
N ARG A 2 10.40 4.96 -4.43
CA ARG A 2 10.76 3.85 -5.34
C ARG A 2 9.55 2.99 -5.72
N ALA A 3 8.34 3.58 -5.70
CA ALA A 3 7.10 2.88 -6.04
C ALA A 3 6.80 2.89 -7.54
N PHE A 4 7.43 3.76 -8.30
CA PHE A 4 7.15 4.01 -9.72
C PHE A 4 8.33 3.62 -10.59
N ASP A 5 8.08 3.24 -11.84
CA ASP A 5 9.14 3.17 -12.83
C ASP A 5 9.64 4.58 -13.21
N LYS A 6 10.73 4.66 -13.96
CA LYS A 6 11.35 5.94 -14.31
C LYS A 6 10.47 6.81 -15.19
N ALA A 7 9.71 6.20 -16.10
CA ALA A 7 8.82 6.92 -17.03
C ALA A 7 7.60 7.48 -16.28
N GLU A 8 7.00 6.69 -15.40
CA GLU A 8 5.89 7.11 -14.53
C GLU A 8 6.33 8.24 -13.59
N LEU A 9 7.47 8.07 -12.91
CA LEU A 9 8.00 9.11 -12.02
C LEU A 9 8.25 10.42 -12.79
N LYS A 10 8.86 10.35 -13.96
CA LYS A 10 9.09 11.52 -14.81
C LYS A 10 7.78 12.20 -15.22
N SER A 11 6.77 11.41 -15.57
CA SER A 11 5.43 11.92 -15.91
C SER A 11 4.78 12.64 -14.73
N LEU A 12 4.82 12.04 -13.54
CA LEU A 12 4.29 12.64 -12.31
C LEU A 12 5.01 13.94 -11.96
N VAL A 13 6.34 13.93 -11.97
CA VAL A 13 7.15 15.12 -11.70
C VAL A 13 6.81 16.25 -12.69
N ASN A 14 6.70 15.96 -13.98
CA ASN A 14 6.32 16.95 -14.99
C ASN A 14 4.93 17.52 -14.72
N LYS A 15 3.95 16.70 -14.35
CA LYS A 15 2.60 17.16 -13.98
C LYS A 15 2.66 18.10 -12.76
N VAL A 16 3.39 17.72 -11.71
CA VAL A 16 3.56 18.57 -10.52
C VAL A 16 4.26 19.89 -10.88
N MET A 17 5.34 19.83 -11.66
CA MET A 17 6.06 21.04 -12.10
C MET A 17 5.16 21.98 -12.90
N ASN A 18 4.37 21.46 -13.82
CA ASN A 18 3.51 22.27 -14.70
C ASN A 18 2.31 22.86 -13.97
N HIS A 19 1.78 22.21 -12.95
CA HIS A 19 0.56 22.65 -12.27
C HIS A 19 0.80 23.30 -10.90
N CYS A 20 1.87 22.95 -10.20
CA CYS A 20 2.13 23.43 -8.84
C CYS A 20 3.27 24.46 -8.73
N VAL A 21 4.09 24.61 -9.77
CA VAL A 21 5.24 25.51 -9.76
C VAL A 21 5.02 26.66 -10.73
N SER A 22 5.26 27.90 -10.27
CA SER A 22 5.16 29.05 -11.17
C SER A 22 6.22 28.98 -12.29
N PRO A 23 5.90 29.41 -13.52
CA PRO A 23 6.79 29.32 -14.68
C PRO A 23 8.18 29.95 -14.45
N LYS A 24 8.24 30.99 -13.63
CA LYS A 24 9.50 31.67 -13.27
C LYS A 24 10.42 30.77 -12.41
N LYS A 25 9.85 29.92 -11.57
CA LYS A 25 10.59 29.02 -10.67
C LYS A 25 10.94 27.68 -11.31
N VAL A 26 10.21 27.25 -12.36
CA VAL A 26 10.47 25.98 -13.07
C VAL A 26 11.92 25.92 -13.52
N LYS A 27 12.41 26.95 -14.22
CA LYS A 27 13.79 27.02 -14.74
C LYS A 27 14.86 26.87 -13.66
N SER A 28 14.60 27.36 -12.43
CA SER A 28 15.55 27.26 -11.33
C SER A 28 15.54 25.91 -10.61
N ILE A 29 14.43 25.19 -10.66
CA ILE A 29 14.25 23.90 -10.00
C ILE A 29 14.59 22.73 -10.93
N GLU A 30 14.36 22.89 -12.23
CA GLU A 30 14.57 21.87 -13.25
C GLU A 30 15.94 21.15 -13.19
N PRO A 31 17.08 21.86 -13.01
CA PRO A 31 18.39 21.20 -12.89
C PRO A 31 18.49 20.23 -11.70
N PHE A 32 17.90 20.60 -10.56
CA PHE A 32 17.90 19.75 -9.36
C PHE A 32 17.05 18.49 -9.57
N ILE A 33 15.85 18.67 -10.13
CA ILE A 33 14.96 17.56 -10.44
C ILE A 33 15.56 16.63 -11.50
N SER A 34 16.21 17.19 -12.52
CA SER A 34 16.86 16.41 -13.57
C SER A 34 17.99 15.55 -13.01
N ASN A 35 18.76 16.06 -12.06
CA ASN A 35 19.80 15.32 -11.37
C ASN A 35 19.22 14.16 -10.53
N GLU A 36 18.16 14.41 -9.77
CA GLU A 36 17.46 13.37 -9.01
C GLU A 36 16.87 12.28 -9.91
N LEU A 37 16.25 12.66 -11.05
CA LEU A 37 15.72 11.71 -12.02
C LEU A 37 16.82 10.92 -12.73
N PHE A 38 17.99 11.52 -12.95
CA PHE A 38 19.15 10.85 -13.53
C PHE A 38 19.66 9.73 -12.61
N ASN A 39 19.75 10.02 -11.31
CA ASN A 39 20.23 9.09 -10.29
C ASN A 39 19.12 8.16 -9.76
N TYR A 40 17.91 8.25 -10.30
CA TYR A 40 16.81 7.41 -9.87
C TYR A 40 17.03 5.95 -10.29
N HIS A 41 17.04 5.07 -9.30
CA HIS A 41 17.05 3.62 -9.49
C HIS A 41 15.63 3.08 -9.40
N GLU A 42 15.18 2.49 -10.49
CA GLU A 42 13.86 1.84 -10.53
C GLU A 42 13.79 0.68 -9.54
N PRO A 43 12.58 0.40 -8.98
CA PRO A 43 12.38 -0.79 -8.19
C PRO A 43 12.59 -2.04 -9.04
N ALA A 44 13.19 -3.08 -8.45
CA ALA A 44 13.37 -4.37 -9.13
C ALA A 44 12.05 -5.14 -9.33
N HIS A 45 10.97 -4.70 -8.67
CA HIS A 45 9.62 -5.25 -8.82
C HIS A 45 8.82 -4.42 -9.83
N ARG A 46 7.79 -5.04 -10.41
CA ARG A 46 6.87 -4.35 -11.33
C ARG A 46 6.21 -3.17 -10.61
N SER A 47 6.20 -2.01 -11.25
CA SER A 47 5.39 -0.88 -10.79
C SER A 47 3.91 -1.28 -10.76
N PRO A 48 3.16 -0.90 -9.72
CA PRO A 48 1.73 -1.13 -9.70
C PRO A 48 1.07 -0.31 -10.81
N ASP A 49 0.20 -0.96 -11.57
CA ASP A 49 -0.61 -0.28 -12.57
C ASP A 49 -1.51 0.77 -11.89
N MET A 50 -1.46 2.01 -12.36
CA MET A 50 -2.30 3.10 -11.82
C MET A 50 -3.79 2.79 -11.94
N ASP A 51 -4.19 2.01 -12.97
CA ASP A 51 -5.57 1.58 -13.11
C ASP A 51 -5.98 0.60 -12.00
N VAL A 52 -5.09 -0.28 -11.59
CA VAL A 52 -5.33 -1.19 -10.44
C VAL A 52 -5.47 -0.41 -9.14
N LEU A 53 -4.64 0.62 -8.94
CA LEU A 53 -4.78 1.54 -7.79
C LEU A 53 -6.15 2.22 -7.79
N TRP A 54 -6.56 2.77 -8.94
CA TRP A 54 -7.82 3.47 -9.08
C TRP A 54 -9.02 2.55 -8.86
N GLN A 55 -9.05 1.39 -9.50
CA GLN A 55 -10.10 0.37 -9.34
C GLN A 55 -10.23 -0.07 -7.88
N THR A 56 -9.09 -0.28 -7.21
CA THR A 56 -9.08 -0.61 -5.78
C THR A 56 -9.67 0.50 -4.93
N ALA A 57 -9.26 1.75 -5.15
CA ALA A 57 -9.80 2.90 -4.41
C ALA A 57 -11.31 3.06 -4.61
N GLN A 58 -11.79 2.90 -5.85
CA GLN A 58 -13.23 2.92 -6.14
C GLN A 58 -13.97 1.77 -5.45
N ALA A 59 -13.43 0.55 -5.50
CA ALA A 59 -14.05 -0.61 -4.85
C ALA A 59 -14.15 -0.44 -3.33
N ILE A 60 -13.16 0.17 -2.67
CA ILE A 60 -13.23 0.53 -1.24
C ILE A 60 -14.37 1.53 -1.01
N GLN A 61 -14.44 2.58 -1.82
CA GLN A 61 -15.46 3.63 -1.67
C GLN A 61 -16.87 3.11 -1.89
N THR A 62 -17.07 2.27 -2.90
CA THR A 62 -18.37 1.72 -3.29
C THR A 62 -18.71 0.41 -2.59
N GLN A 63 -17.79 -0.12 -1.77
CA GLN A 63 -17.89 -1.40 -1.07
C GLN A 63 -18.16 -2.59 -2.00
N ASN A 64 -17.47 -2.64 -3.13
CA ASN A 64 -17.54 -3.74 -4.06
C ASN A 64 -16.47 -4.80 -3.73
N VAL A 65 -16.86 -6.06 -3.85
CA VAL A 65 -15.94 -7.19 -3.75
C VAL A 65 -15.00 -7.18 -4.97
N LEU A 66 -13.73 -7.43 -4.73
CA LEU A 66 -12.73 -7.61 -5.78
C LEU A 66 -12.40 -9.09 -5.95
N GLN A 67 -12.27 -9.54 -7.19
CA GLN A 67 -11.60 -10.80 -7.51
C GLN A 67 -10.19 -10.48 -7.96
N ILE A 68 -9.20 -11.03 -7.27
CA ILE A 68 -7.79 -10.82 -7.59
C ILE A 68 -7.09 -12.12 -7.95
N THR A 69 -6.20 -12.08 -8.94
CA THR A 69 -5.19 -13.11 -9.18
C THR A 69 -3.88 -12.64 -8.54
N TYR A 70 -3.48 -13.31 -7.47
CA TYR A 70 -2.36 -12.90 -6.62
C TYR A 70 -1.20 -13.87 -6.69
N LEU A 71 0.01 -13.34 -6.90
CA LEU A 71 1.26 -14.09 -6.91
C LEU A 71 1.82 -14.16 -5.48
N ARG A 72 1.87 -15.36 -4.91
CA ARG A 72 2.46 -15.61 -3.59
C ARG A 72 4.00 -15.50 -3.60
N LYS A 73 4.60 -15.55 -2.40
CA LYS A 73 6.07 -15.52 -2.25
C LYS A 73 6.76 -16.74 -2.88
N ASP A 74 6.08 -17.87 -2.92
CA ASP A 74 6.52 -19.13 -3.55
C ASP A 74 6.29 -19.18 -5.06
N ASN A 75 5.91 -18.05 -5.67
CA ASN A 75 5.53 -17.89 -7.08
C ASN A 75 4.27 -18.69 -7.51
N SER A 76 3.52 -19.27 -6.58
CA SER A 76 2.21 -19.84 -6.90
C SER A 76 1.18 -18.74 -7.10
N GLU A 77 0.24 -18.97 -8.03
CA GLU A 77 -0.89 -18.07 -8.27
C GLU A 77 -2.12 -18.53 -7.49
N VAL A 78 -2.85 -17.60 -6.95
CA VAL A 78 -4.11 -17.84 -6.28
C VAL A 78 -5.16 -16.83 -6.69
N VAL A 79 -6.35 -17.32 -7.03
CA VAL A 79 -7.52 -16.46 -7.25
C VAL A 79 -8.29 -16.33 -5.95
N ARG A 80 -8.62 -15.11 -5.57
CA ARG A 80 -9.36 -14.81 -4.34
C ARG A 80 -10.39 -13.72 -4.55
N LYS A 81 -11.55 -13.88 -3.94
CA LYS A 81 -12.50 -12.81 -3.72
C LYS A 81 -12.18 -12.15 -2.39
N ILE A 82 -12.02 -10.82 -2.41
CA ILE A 82 -11.65 -10.03 -1.25
C ILE A 82 -12.58 -8.83 -1.08
N GLU A 83 -12.81 -8.43 0.15
CA GLU A 83 -13.52 -7.23 0.55
C GLU A 83 -12.47 -6.17 0.91
N PRO A 84 -12.13 -5.24 -0.01
CA PRO A 84 -11.08 -4.26 0.24
C PRO A 84 -11.56 -3.20 1.22
N VAL A 85 -10.75 -2.91 2.25
CA VAL A 85 -11.10 -1.97 3.32
C VAL A 85 -10.15 -0.80 3.44
N GLY A 86 -8.95 -0.91 2.89
CA GLY A 86 -7.96 0.16 2.92
C GLY A 86 -6.89 0.02 1.83
N LEU A 87 -6.31 1.16 1.46
CA LEU A 87 -5.20 1.26 0.53
C LEU A 87 -4.08 2.05 1.18
N LEU A 88 -2.93 1.45 1.38
CA LEU A 88 -1.81 2.04 2.08
C LEU A 88 -0.56 2.09 1.20
N PHE A 89 0.21 3.16 1.38
CA PHE A 89 1.59 3.23 0.88
C PHE A 89 2.54 3.17 2.07
N SER A 90 3.46 2.20 2.06
CA SER A 90 4.48 2.06 3.07
C SER A 90 5.79 1.58 2.44
N GLU A 91 6.90 2.17 2.88
CA GLU A 91 8.23 1.93 2.33
C GLU A 91 8.28 2.21 0.82
N TYR A 92 8.20 1.18 0.00
CA TYR A 92 8.32 1.25 -1.46
C TYR A 92 7.12 0.67 -2.19
N TYR A 93 6.06 0.24 -1.44
CA TYR A 93 4.97 -0.54 -2.01
C TYR A 93 3.61 0.03 -1.64
N PHE A 94 2.67 -0.17 -2.55
CA PHE A 94 1.25 -0.05 -2.23
C PHE A 94 0.70 -1.38 -1.72
N TYR A 95 -0.19 -1.28 -0.74
CA TYR A 95 -0.81 -2.43 -0.10
C TYR A 95 -2.32 -2.27 -0.07
N ILE A 96 -3.03 -3.35 -0.40
CA ILE A 96 -4.46 -3.47 -0.17
C ILE A 96 -4.68 -4.22 1.13
N MET A 97 -5.45 -3.61 2.02
CA MET A 97 -5.95 -4.25 3.22
C MET A 97 -7.32 -4.81 2.89
N ALA A 98 -7.52 -6.11 3.05
CA ALA A 98 -8.78 -6.74 2.68
C ALA A 98 -9.12 -7.95 3.53
N PHE A 99 -10.41 -8.17 3.72
CA PHE A 99 -10.92 -9.43 4.25
C PHE A 99 -11.19 -10.40 3.07
N ILE A 100 -11.07 -11.70 3.33
CA ILE A 100 -11.48 -12.71 2.35
C ILE A 100 -12.99 -12.78 2.35
N ALA A 101 -13.64 -12.70 1.17
CA ALA A 101 -15.09 -12.68 1.06
C ALA A 101 -15.74 -13.99 1.57
N ASP A 102 -15.08 -15.13 1.38
CA ASP A 102 -15.51 -16.42 1.92
C ASP A 102 -15.30 -16.48 3.44
N LYS A 103 -16.37 -16.30 4.18
CA LYS A 103 -16.37 -16.30 5.65
C LYS A 103 -15.88 -17.63 6.25
N ALA A 104 -16.19 -18.77 5.62
CA ALA A 104 -15.73 -20.07 6.10
C ALA A 104 -14.20 -20.18 5.98
N LYS A 105 -13.63 -19.66 4.91
CA LYS A 105 -12.17 -19.60 4.73
C LYS A 105 -11.48 -18.65 5.69
N ARG A 106 -12.13 -17.56 6.13
CA ARG A 106 -11.53 -16.64 7.12
C ARG A 106 -11.08 -17.36 8.39
N GLN A 107 -11.87 -18.33 8.84
CA GLN A 107 -11.62 -19.06 10.08
C GLN A 107 -10.58 -20.17 9.94
N THR A 108 -10.23 -20.58 8.72
CA THR A 108 -9.22 -21.64 8.49
C THR A 108 -7.78 -21.14 8.57
N PHE A 109 -7.57 -19.84 8.71
CA PHE A 109 -6.23 -19.27 8.86
C PHE A 109 -5.72 -19.43 10.30
N GLU A 110 -4.43 -19.61 10.46
CA GLU A 110 -3.73 -19.62 11.75
C GLU A 110 -4.07 -18.36 12.57
N ARG A 111 -4.34 -17.26 11.89
CA ARG A 111 -4.89 -16.02 12.47
C ARG A 111 -6.18 -15.71 11.74
N PRO A 112 -7.34 -15.79 12.41
CA PRO A 112 -8.62 -15.52 11.78
C PRO A 112 -8.66 -14.16 11.09
N ASN A 113 -9.06 -14.13 9.84
CA ASN A 113 -9.15 -12.91 9.05
C ASN A 113 -10.37 -12.04 9.43
N ASP A 114 -11.12 -12.41 10.46
CA ASP A 114 -12.28 -11.65 10.94
C ASP A 114 -11.88 -10.42 11.77
N THR A 115 -10.73 -10.49 12.44
CA THR A 115 -10.23 -9.40 13.29
C THR A 115 -9.19 -8.55 12.58
N TYR A 116 -8.38 -9.16 11.71
CA TYR A 116 -7.28 -8.48 11.04
C TYR A 116 -7.36 -8.71 9.53
N PRO A 117 -7.38 -7.64 8.72
CA PRO A 117 -7.36 -7.78 7.27
C PRO A 117 -6.04 -8.39 6.80
N THR A 118 -6.12 -9.15 5.74
CA THR A 118 -4.93 -9.63 5.02
C THR A 118 -4.32 -8.48 4.24
N VAL A 119 -2.98 -8.42 4.25
CA VAL A 119 -2.19 -7.41 3.53
C VAL A 119 -1.75 -7.98 2.19
N TYR A 120 -2.19 -7.37 1.10
CA TYR A 120 -1.80 -7.73 -0.26
C TYR A 120 -0.92 -6.64 -0.86
N ARG A 121 0.26 -7.00 -1.36
CA ARG A 121 1.09 -6.07 -2.13
C ARG A 121 0.50 -5.90 -3.54
N LEU A 122 0.32 -4.66 -3.95
CA LEU A 122 -0.33 -4.34 -5.22
C LEU A 122 0.48 -4.84 -6.44
N ASP A 123 1.80 -4.72 -6.39
CA ASP A 123 2.72 -5.18 -7.44
C ASP A 123 2.70 -6.70 -7.70
N ARG A 124 2.08 -7.47 -6.79
CA ARG A 124 1.87 -8.92 -6.92
C ARG A 124 0.50 -9.30 -7.46
N ILE A 125 -0.37 -8.32 -7.69
CA ILE A 125 -1.67 -8.56 -8.32
C ILE A 125 -1.46 -8.60 -9.83
N LYS A 126 -1.78 -9.74 -10.45
CA LYS A 126 -1.68 -9.94 -11.90
C LYS A 126 -2.94 -9.53 -12.65
N ALA A 127 -4.08 -9.71 -12.01
CA ALA A 127 -5.38 -9.33 -12.55
C ALA A 127 -6.31 -8.93 -11.41
N ILE A 128 -7.19 -7.99 -11.69
CA ILE A 128 -8.20 -7.49 -10.76
C ILE A 128 -9.51 -7.29 -11.52
N ASP A 129 -10.60 -7.80 -10.95
CA ASP A 129 -11.96 -7.62 -11.44
C ASP A 129 -12.83 -7.04 -10.33
N VAL A 130 -13.53 -5.95 -10.60
CA VAL A 130 -14.50 -5.36 -9.70
C VAL A 130 -15.82 -6.09 -9.89
N LEU A 131 -16.31 -6.77 -8.86
CA LEU A 131 -17.55 -7.52 -8.92
C LEU A 131 -18.76 -6.64 -8.59
N GLU A 132 -19.93 -6.98 -9.08
CA GLU A 132 -21.20 -6.34 -8.69
C GLU A 132 -21.60 -6.67 -7.23
N GLU A 133 -21.05 -7.76 -6.70
CA GLU A 133 -21.22 -8.19 -5.32
C GLU A 133 -20.70 -7.11 -4.36
N LYS A 134 -21.52 -6.76 -3.36
CA LYS A 134 -21.18 -5.74 -2.37
C LYS A 134 -21.03 -6.36 -0.98
N PHE A 135 -20.12 -5.78 -0.22
CA PHE A 135 -20.04 -6.01 1.21
C PHE A 135 -20.48 -4.75 1.97
N ALA A 136 -20.81 -4.89 3.25
CA ALA A 136 -21.23 -3.75 4.06
C ALA A 136 -20.39 -3.68 5.33
N ILE A 137 -19.72 -2.55 5.52
CA ILE A 137 -19.02 -2.23 6.78
C ILE A 137 -19.68 -0.96 7.34
N PRO A 138 -20.27 -1.02 8.54
CA PRO A 138 -20.80 0.16 9.22
C PRO A 138 -19.72 1.24 9.36
N TYR A 139 -20.11 2.49 9.30
CA TYR A 139 -19.15 3.62 9.36
C TYR A 139 -18.24 3.55 10.59
N LYS A 140 -18.78 3.19 11.73
CA LYS A 140 -18.03 3.04 13.00
C LYS A 140 -16.96 1.94 12.97
N ASP A 141 -17.14 0.93 12.10
CA ASP A 141 -16.25 -0.25 12.00
C ASP A 141 -15.33 -0.13 10.77
N ARG A 142 -15.33 1.03 10.11
CA ARG A 142 -14.45 1.26 8.95
C ARG A 142 -13.00 1.21 9.36
N PHE A 143 -12.20 0.58 8.51
CA PHE A 143 -10.76 0.47 8.69
C PHE A 143 -10.11 1.85 8.79
N GLN A 144 -9.30 2.04 9.81
CA GLN A 144 -8.57 3.28 10.07
C GLN A 144 -7.11 3.11 9.62
N GLU A 145 -6.81 3.53 8.40
CA GLU A 145 -5.48 3.36 7.79
C GLU A 145 -4.37 4.02 8.62
N GLY A 146 -4.63 5.21 9.16
CA GLY A 146 -3.67 5.94 9.99
C GLY A 146 -3.32 5.19 11.28
N GLU A 147 -4.34 4.65 11.96
CA GLU A 147 -4.15 3.86 13.17
C GLU A 147 -3.43 2.54 12.88
N TYR A 148 -3.82 1.87 11.79
CA TYR A 148 -3.15 0.64 11.39
C TYR A 148 -1.67 0.89 11.08
N LYS A 149 -1.35 1.95 10.34
CA LYS A 149 0.02 2.30 9.97
C LYS A 149 0.87 2.65 11.20
N SER A 150 0.31 3.36 12.18
CA SER A 150 1.03 3.70 13.41
C SER A 150 1.38 2.48 14.26
N ARG A 151 0.55 1.43 14.21
CA ARG A 151 0.75 0.19 14.98
C ARG A 151 1.54 -0.89 14.23
N ASN A 152 1.67 -0.79 12.91
CA ASN A 152 2.28 -1.83 12.06
C ASN A 152 3.45 -1.26 11.26
N VAL A 153 4.62 -1.26 11.86
CA VAL A 153 5.83 -0.60 11.29
C VAL A 153 6.26 -1.19 9.95
N PHE A 154 6.15 -2.50 9.75
CA PHE A 154 6.63 -3.17 8.53
C PHE A 154 5.51 -3.86 7.74
N MET A 155 4.28 -3.40 7.89
CA MET A 155 3.10 -4.01 7.24
C MET A 155 2.91 -5.51 7.56
N TYR A 156 3.43 -5.98 8.68
CA TYR A 156 3.15 -7.30 9.23
C TYR A 156 1.97 -7.20 10.18
N GLY A 157 0.85 -7.78 9.79
CA GLY A 157 -0.31 -7.89 10.68
C GLY A 157 -0.08 -8.88 11.82
N GLY A 158 -0.75 -8.68 12.94
CA GLY A 158 -0.70 -9.58 14.08
C GLY A 158 -1.33 -8.97 15.33
N VAL A 159 -1.32 -9.73 16.42
CA VAL A 159 -1.75 -9.23 17.72
C VAL A 159 -0.66 -8.27 18.24
N PRO A 160 -1.00 -7.01 18.58
CA PRO A 160 -0.06 -6.09 19.18
C PRO A 160 0.53 -6.65 20.48
N GLN A 161 1.83 -6.54 20.64
CA GLN A 161 2.54 -6.92 21.85
C GLN A 161 3.41 -5.77 22.33
N THR A 162 3.45 -5.55 23.64
CA THR A 162 4.39 -4.61 24.25
C THR A 162 5.76 -5.26 24.32
N VAL A 163 6.75 -4.58 23.77
CA VAL A 163 8.16 -5.03 23.81
C VAL A 163 8.97 -3.98 24.53
N GLU A 164 9.69 -4.41 25.56
CA GLU A 164 10.69 -3.60 26.25
C GLU A 164 12.09 -3.99 25.78
N PHE A 165 12.91 -3.01 25.45
CA PHE A 165 14.30 -3.25 25.08
C PHE A 165 15.17 -2.05 25.49
N VAL A 166 16.47 -2.32 25.69
CA VAL A 166 17.46 -1.28 25.96
C VAL A 166 18.18 -0.96 24.67
N TYR A 167 18.15 0.31 24.32
CA TYR A 167 18.89 0.83 23.17
C TYR A 167 20.18 1.49 23.62
N SER A 168 21.33 1.02 23.10
CA SER A 168 22.67 1.59 23.33
C SER A 168 23.27 2.05 22.00
N GLY A 169 22.75 3.14 21.48
CA GLY A 169 23.21 3.77 20.24
C GLY A 169 23.45 5.27 20.42
N PRO A 170 23.97 5.96 19.39
CA PRO A 170 24.35 7.37 19.48
C PRO A 170 23.16 8.34 19.61
N SER A 171 21.97 7.97 19.10
CA SER A 171 20.77 8.80 19.18
C SER A 171 19.51 7.96 19.30
N ILE A 172 18.69 8.27 20.28
CA ILE A 172 17.39 7.63 20.50
C ILE A 172 16.38 7.96 19.38
N GLU A 173 16.57 9.08 18.68
CA GLU A 173 15.71 9.48 17.55
C GLU A 173 15.59 8.39 16.49
N SER A 174 16.69 7.68 16.22
CA SER A 174 16.71 6.57 15.28
C SER A 174 15.73 5.43 15.63
N VAL A 175 15.37 5.32 16.90
CA VAL A 175 14.40 4.33 17.39
C VAL A 175 12.99 4.94 17.36
N LEU A 176 12.83 6.16 17.86
CA LEU A 176 11.53 6.85 17.92
C LEU A 176 10.92 7.08 16.54
N ASP A 177 11.76 7.36 15.53
CA ASP A 177 11.31 7.55 14.15
C ASP A 177 10.75 6.27 13.49
N LYS A 178 11.10 5.11 14.04
CA LYS A 178 10.74 3.82 13.44
C LYS A 178 9.76 2.99 14.24
N LEU A 179 9.68 3.21 15.53
CA LEU A 179 8.82 2.44 16.41
C LEU A 179 7.69 3.31 16.95
N PRO A 180 6.46 2.81 16.94
CA PRO A 180 5.32 3.53 17.54
C PRO A 180 5.55 3.60 19.06
N THR A 181 5.38 4.78 19.60
CA THR A 181 5.40 5.07 21.04
C THR A 181 3.99 5.16 21.59
#